data_5c9d8891c2e1ea8174ca3ffa89307787
#
_entry.id   5c9d8891c2e1ea8174ca3ffa89307787
#
_cell.length_a   1.000
_cell.length_b   1.000
_cell.length_c   1.000
_cell.angle_alpha   90.00
_cell.angle_beta   90.00
_cell.angle_gamma   90.00
#
_symmetry.space_group_name_H-M   'P 1'
#
loop_
_entity.id
_entity.type
_entity.pdbx_description
1 polymer ?
#
loop_
_entity_poly.entity_id
_entity_poly.type
_entity_poly.pdbx_seq_one_letter_code
_entity_poly.pdbx_strand_id
1 'polypeptide(L)'
;MAGDLPSNGLISRNEPIAIVGAGPAGLACAILLARAGRKVVVREWHKTVGSRFHGDYQGLENWSGKRDVLDELNEAGIQTSFSAHPVFQGTAYDYRGKDYPIIGDRPLYYLVQRGGQKDSLEQGLLDQAVSVGVDIRFGERATSIEGPAVSAIGPRSADAIAAGYIFETDQADSNHIVFDNKLAPHGYAYLLVHNGRGTLASCMFSGFKNQAVHVARSVKFFEEKTGLKMNSPRAFGGFGNFRIPNTAMQGGHPLIGEQAGFQDMLAGFGMRYALRSGILAAQSLIDGTDYTRLWRAQLLPLLKIGISNRFLYNAAGDRGARLALRNISHSNASARLHRLYQPSLLTKIIFPLARRQFRRPLHDPSCDHIACQCVWCEHGVGHAD
;
A
#
# COMPACT_ATOMS: atom_id res chain seq x y z
N MET A 1 41.89 4.12 8.94
CA MET A 1 41.70 5.16 7.91
C MET A 1 40.24 5.50 7.88
N ALA A 2 39.89 6.63 8.40
CA ALA A 2 38.53 7.15 8.39
C ALA A 2 38.23 7.68 6.97
N GLY A 3 37.34 7.03 6.26
CA GLY A 3 36.90 7.48 4.95
C GLY A 3 35.98 8.70 5.13
N ASP A 4 36.37 9.80 4.52
CA ASP A 4 35.63 11.04 4.45
C ASP A 4 34.19 10.80 4.02
N LEU A 5 33.23 11.19 4.86
CA LEU A 5 31.84 11.35 4.48
C LEU A 5 31.77 12.46 3.43
N PRO A 6 31.12 12.26 2.28
CA PRO A 6 30.97 13.33 1.31
C PRO A 6 30.21 14.47 1.97
N SER A 7 30.82 15.64 1.94
CA SER A 7 30.23 16.92 2.34
C SER A 7 28.82 17.08 1.74
N ASN A 8 27.85 17.52 2.55
CA ASN A 8 26.50 17.96 2.13
C ASN A 8 26.61 19.12 1.14
N GLY A 9 27.01 18.85 -0.09
CA GLY A 9 26.92 19.77 -1.20
C GLY A 9 25.42 19.90 -1.55
N LEU A 10 24.85 21.07 -1.36
CA LEU A 10 23.52 21.42 -1.89
C LEU A 10 23.52 21.06 -3.38
N ILE A 11 22.67 20.12 -3.78
CA ILE A 11 22.48 19.70 -5.18
C ILE A 11 22.24 20.96 -6.00
N SER A 12 23.05 21.19 -7.05
CA SER A 12 22.89 22.34 -7.94
C SER A 12 21.44 22.42 -8.43
N ARG A 13 20.84 23.62 -8.42
CA ARG A 13 19.46 23.82 -8.90
C ARG A 13 19.27 23.39 -10.36
N ASN A 14 20.35 23.41 -11.14
CA ASN A 14 20.32 23.07 -12.56
C ASN A 14 20.54 21.57 -12.85
N GLU A 15 21.00 20.80 -11.88
CA GLU A 15 21.23 19.37 -12.06
C GLU A 15 19.88 18.62 -12.03
N PRO A 16 19.54 17.85 -13.08
CA PRO A 16 18.30 17.08 -13.10
C PRO A 16 18.28 16.01 -12.03
N ILE A 17 17.16 15.90 -11.33
CA ILE A 17 16.95 14.84 -10.34
C ILE A 17 16.23 13.68 -11.05
N ALA A 18 16.86 12.50 -11.03
CA ALA A 18 16.28 11.30 -11.59
C ALA A 18 15.36 10.60 -10.55
N ILE A 19 14.15 10.22 -10.96
CA ILE A 19 13.26 9.37 -10.16
C ILE A 19 13.03 8.08 -10.94
N VAL A 20 13.27 6.93 -10.30
CA VAL A 20 13.09 5.63 -10.93
C VAL A 20 11.81 5.00 -10.40
N GLY A 21 10.79 4.94 -11.26
CA GLY A 21 9.45 4.43 -11.01
C GLY A 21 8.40 5.54 -10.89
N ALA A 22 7.35 5.43 -11.73
CA ALA A 22 6.20 6.33 -11.78
C ALA A 22 5.00 5.83 -10.94
N GLY A 23 5.26 5.15 -9.82
CA GLY A 23 4.24 4.82 -8.84
C GLY A 23 3.88 6.02 -7.95
N PRO A 24 2.88 5.90 -7.05
CA PRO A 24 2.42 7.02 -6.21
C PRO A 24 3.53 7.69 -5.42
N ALA A 25 4.52 6.94 -4.91
CA ALA A 25 5.67 7.51 -4.19
C ALA A 25 6.57 8.37 -5.09
N GLY A 26 6.91 7.84 -6.28
CA GLY A 26 7.76 8.53 -7.25
C GLY A 26 7.10 9.78 -7.80
N LEU A 27 5.82 9.70 -8.19
CA LEU A 27 5.07 10.84 -8.72
C LEU A 27 4.86 11.93 -7.67
N ALA A 28 4.54 11.57 -6.41
CA ALA A 28 4.44 12.53 -5.32
C ALA A 28 5.76 13.30 -5.10
N CYS A 29 6.89 12.57 -5.12
CA CYS A 29 8.22 13.19 -5.01
C CYS A 29 8.49 14.11 -6.21
N ALA A 30 8.20 13.67 -7.44
CA ALA A 30 8.42 14.43 -8.66
C ALA A 30 7.64 15.76 -8.69
N ILE A 31 6.35 15.70 -8.34
CA ILE A 31 5.47 16.88 -8.28
C ILE A 31 6.07 17.95 -7.37
N LEU A 32 6.47 17.58 -6.17
CA LEU A 32 6.98 18.53 -5.19
C LEU A 32 8.33 19.10 -5.56
N LEU A 33 9.23 18.29 -6.11
CA LEU A 33 10.52 18.77 -6.61
C LEU A 33 10.35 19.74 -7.78
N ALA A 34 9.46 19.42 -8.75
CA ALA A 34 9.19 20.32 -9.87
C ALA A 34 8.57 21.64 -9.41
N ARG A 35 7.63 21.61 -8.47
CA ARG A 35 7.06 22.83 -7.86
C ARG A 35 8.08 23.67 -7.11
N ALA A 36 9.12 23.05 -6.57
CA ALA A 36 10.26 23.75 -5.96
C ALA A 36 11.29 24.28 -7.01
N GLY A 37 10.95 24.22 -8.30
CA GLY A 37 11.79 24.71 -9.39
C GLY A 37 12.96 23.79 -9.75
N ARG A 38 12.89 22.50 -9.37
CA ARG A 38 13.91 21.51 -9.75
C ARG A 38 13.58 20.88 -11.09
N LYS A 39 14.59 20.62 -11.91
CA LYS A 39 14.44 19.79 -13.11
C LYS A 39 14.29 18.33 -12.68
N VAL A 40 13.20 17.66 -13.09
CA VAL A 40 12.91 16.27 -12.69
C VAL A 40 12.66 15.42 -13.92
N VAL A 41 13.31 14.25 -13.95
CA VAL A 41 13.09 13.20 -14.95
C VAL A 41 12.63 11.94 -14.24
N VAL A 42 11.44 11.46 -14.58
CA VAL A 42 10.92 10.17 -14.08
C VAL A 42 11.13 9.12 -15.15
N ARG A 43 11.78 8.02 -14.80
CA ARG A 43 11.95 6.85 -15.68
C ARG A 43 11.07 5.72 -15.21
N GLU A 44 10.15 5.29 -16.05
CA GLU A 44 9.23 4.18 -15.77
C GLU A 44 9.50 3.03 -16.76
N TRP A 45 9.68 1.83 -16.23
CA TRP A 45 9.95 0.65 -17.03
C TRP A 45 8.76 0.26 -17.92
N HIS A 46 7.55 0.36 -17.39
CA HIS A 46 6.33 0.05 -18.13
C HIS A 46 6.00 1.14 -19.15
N LYS A 47 5.14 0.79 -20.12
CA LYS A 47 4.68 1.73 -21.15
C LYS A 47 3.63 2.73 -20.65
N THR A 48 3.05 2.48 -19.49
CA THR A 48 2.00 3.30 -18.86
C THR A 48 2.16 3.31 -17.34
N VAL A 49 1.61 4.35 -16.69
CA VAL A 49 1.51 4.40 -15.24
C VAL A 49 0.54 3.33 -14.71
N GLY A 50 0.75 2.87 -13.49
CA GLY A 50 -0.18 1.96 -12.82
C GLY A 50 -0.30 0.56 -13.42
N SER A 51 0.63 0.13 -14.27
CA SER A 51 0.60 -1.17 -14.98
C SER A 51 0.51 -2.40 -14.07
N ARG A 52 0.83 -2.27 -12.78
CA ARG A 52 0.66 -3.32 -11.78
C ARG A 52 -0.80 -3.55 -11.38
N PHE A 53 -1.70 -2.64 -11.70
CA PHE A 53 -3.08 -2.65 -11.28
C PHE A 53 -4.02 -2.80 -12.48
N HIS A 54 -5.23 -3.24 -12.21
CA HIS A 54 -6.14 -3.71 -13.26
C HIS A 54 -7.43 -2.88 -13.31
N GLY A 55 -7.49 -1.74 -12.61
CA GLY A 55 -8.70 -0.96 -12.41
C GLY A 55 -9.48 -1.37 -11.16
N ASP A 56 -8.84 -2.11 -10.29
CA ASP A 56 -9.38 -2.56 -9.02
C ASP A 56 -9.57 -1.39 -8.05
N TYR A 57 -10.61 -1.49 -7.22
CA TYR A 57 -10.82 -0.57 -6.12
C TYR A 57 -9.98 -0.97 -4.91
N GLN A 58 -9.36 0.03 -4.28
CA GLN A 58 -8.61 -0.13 -3.04
C GLN A 58 -8.89 1.03 -2.07
N GLY A 59 -8.67 0.81 -0.79
CA GLY A 59 -8.82 1.84 0.23
C GLY A 59 -7.54 2.67 0.42
N LEU A 60 -7.62 3.98 0.22
CA LEU A 60 -6.63 4.94 0.73
C LEU A 60 -6.98 5.22 2.19
N GLU A 61 -6.25 4.63 3.12
CA GLU A 61 -6.57 4.62 4.55
C GLU A 61 -6.51 6.01 5.19
N ASN A 62 -7.40 6.25 6.17
CA ASN A 62 -7.55 7.54 6.83
C ASN A 62 -7.42 7.48 8.36
N TRP A 63 -6.81 6.43 8.91
CA TRP A 63 -6.70 6.21 10.35
C TRP A 63 -5.28 6.28 10.92
N SER A 64 -4.22 6.08 10.10
CA SER A 64 -2.83 6.09 10.61
C SER A 64 -2.33 7.48 11.01
N GLY A 65 -3.01 8.54 10.60
CA GLY A 65 -2.71 9.94 10.92
C GLY A 65 -3.86 10.64 11.65
N LYS A 66 -3.55 11.77 12.31
CA LYS A 66 -4.57 12.63 12.93
C LYS A 66 -5.38 13.41 11.90
N ARG A 67 -4.71 13.86 10.82
CA ARG A 67 -5.32 14.63 9.73
C ARG A 67 -5.94 13.70 8.73
N ASP A 68 -6.94 14.21 8.03
CA ASP A 68 -7.47 13.57 6.84
C ASP A 68 -6.37 13.41 5.79
N VAL A 69 -6.37 12.28 5.09
CA VAL A 69 -5.30 11.96 4.14
C VAL A 69 -5.31 12.88 2.92
N LEU A 70 -6.50 13.32 2.46
CA LEU A 70 -6.60 14.25 1.33
C LEU A 70 -6.17 15.65 1.72
N ASP A 71 -6.50 16.10 2.94
CA ASP A 71 -6.00 17.36 3.49
C ASP A 71 -4.47 17.34 3.63
N GLU A 72 -3.91 16.23 4.13
CA GLU A 72 -2.46 16.04 4.22
C GLU A 72 -1.77 16.16 2.86
N LEU A 73 -2.35 15.57 1.80
CA LEU A 73 -1.83 15.67 0.45
C LEU A 73 -1.90 17.09 -0.09
N ASN A 74 -3.04 17.75 0.06
CA ASN A 74 -3.26 19.11 -0.40
C ASN A 74 -2.31 20.11 0.29
N GLU A 75 -2.13 19.99 1.61
CA GLU A 75 -1.16 20.80 2.37
C GLU A 75 0.29 20.57 1.92
N ALA A 76 0.64 19.34 1.56
CA ALA A 76 1.95 19.03 0.98
C ALA A 76 2.11 19.55 -0.44
N GLY A 77 1.05 20.02 -1.09
CA GLY A 77 1.06 20.51 -2.46
C GLY A 77 0.73 19.43 -3.50
N ILE A 78 0.11 18.33 -3.12
CA ILE A 78 -0.39 17.29 -4.03
C ILE A 78 -1.91 17.41 -4.08
N GLN A 79 -2.46 17.83 -5.21
CA GLN A 79 -3.90 17.97 -5.38
C GLN A 79 -4.58 16.61 -5.53
N THR A 80 -5.80 16.50 -5.04
CA THR A 80 -6.64 15.32 -5.27
C THR A 80 -7.26 15.41 -6.68
N SER A 81 -6.47 15.06 -7.70
CA SER A 81 -6.84 15.06 -9.12
C SER A 81 -7.33 13.67 -9.60
N PHE A 82 -7.68 12.80 -8.68
CA PHE A 82 -8.20 11.45 -8.90
C PHE A 82 -9.51 11.26 -8.13
N SER A 83 -10.32 10.30 -8.57
CA SER A 83 -11.56 9.97 -7.84
C SER A 83 -11.23 9.35 -6.48
N ALA A 84 -11.76 9.96 -5.42
CA ALA A 84 -11.60 9.50 -4.05
C ALA A 84 -12.96 9.58 -3.34
N HIS A 85 -13.62 8.43 -3.17
CA HIS A 85 -14.96 8.36 -2.58
C HIS A 85 -14.88 8.08 -1.08
N PRO A 86 -15.39 8.95 -0.20
CA PRO A 86 -15.28 8.75 1.24
C PRO A 86 -16.16 7.60 1.70
N VAL A 87 -15.58 6.65 2.42
CA VAL A 87 -16.27 5.50 3.00
C VAL A 87 -16.35 5.67 4.51
N PHE A 88 -17.57 5.91 5.01
CA PHE A 88 -17.85 6.09 6.44
C PHE A 88 -18.31 4.81 7.11
N GLN A 89 -18.81 3.86 6.32
CA GLN A 89 -19.40 2.64 6.85
C GLN A 89 -19.18 1.43 5.94
N GLY A 90 -19.25 0.26 6.55
CA GLY A 90 -19.21 -1.02 5.86
C GLY A 90 -19.66 -2.14 6.78
N THR A 91 -19.67 -3.35 6.27
CA THR A 91 -19.99 -4.56 7.03
C THR A 91 -18.76 -5.46 7.15
N ALA A 92 -18.38 -5.79 8.37
CA ALA A 92 -17.37 -6.79 8.63
C ALA A 92 -18.01 -8.10 9.06
N TYR A 93 -17.41 -9.22 8.67
CA TYR A 93 -17.86 -10.56 9.05
C TYR A 93 -16.75 -11.31 9.79
N ASP A 94 -17.14 -12.10 10.80
CA ASP A 94 -16.23 -13.03 11.45
C ASP A 94 -16.22 -14.41 10.73
N TYR A 95 -15.33 -15.29 11.15
CA TYR A 95 -15.18 -16.65 10.61
C TYR A 95 -16.43 -17.57 10.79
N ARG A 96 -17.43 -17.13 11.52
CA ARG A 96 -18.74 -17.79 11.64
C ARG A 96 -19.79 -17.17 10.73
N GLY A 97 -19.41 -16.14 9.95
CA GLY A 97 -20.30 -15.42 9.08
C GLY A 97 -21.27 -14.47 9.81
N LYS A 98 -20.99 -14.15 11.09
CA LYS A 98 -21.73 -13.11 11.82
C LYS A 98 -21.26 -11.75 11.31
N ASP A 99 -22.22 -10.86 11.02
CA ASP A 99 -22.00 -9.49 10.58
C ASP A 99 -21.83 -8.52 11.77
N TYR A 100 -21.05 -7.47 11.49
CA TYR A 100 -20.75 -6.38 12.40
C TYR A 100 -20.77 -5.07 11.59
N PRO A 101 -21.69 -4.14 11.88
CA PRO A 101 -21.65 -2.83 11.25
C PRO A 101 -20.43 -2.07 11.73
N ILE A 102 -19.67 -1.52 10.80
CA ILE A 102 -18.49 -0.70 11.07
C ILE A 102 -18.83 0.71 10.62
N ILE A 103 -18.95 1.65 11.57
CA ILE A 103 -19.41 3.02 11.30
C ILE A 103 -18.41 4.00 11.92
N GLY A 104 -17.94 4.96 11.13
CA GLY A 104 -17.07 6.06 11.54
C GLY A 104 -17.79 7.40 11.46
N ASP A 105 -17.36 8.36 12.27
CA ASP A 105 -17.80 9.77 12.23
C ASP A 105 -17.03 10.60 11.19
N ARG A 106 -15.93 10.02 10.68
CA ARG A 106 -15.16 10.54 9.55
C ARG A 106 -14.86 9.39 8.58
N PRO A 107 -14.44 9.68 7.33
CA PRO A 107 -14.08 8.62 6.40
C PRO A 107 -13.08 7.64 7.02
N LEU A 108 -13.41 6.34 7.00
CA LEU A 108 -12.50 5.27 7.39
C LEU A 108 -11.36 5.19 6.37
N TYR A 109 -11.70 5.29 5.11
CA TYR A 109 -10.78 5.37 3.99
C TYR A 109 -11.49 6.05 2.81
N TYR A 110 -10.71 6.42 1.82
CA TYR A 110 -11.24 6.82 0.53
C TYR A 110 -11.12 5.65 -0.44
N LEU A 111 -12.22 5.28 -1.08
CA LEU A 111 -12.21 4.30 -2.15
C LEU A 111 -11.61 4.96 -3.39
N VAL A 112 -10.50 4.39 -3.88
CA VAL A 112 -9.80 4.87 -5.07
C VAL A 112 -9.66 3.74 -6.08
N GLN A 113 -9.71 4.09 -7.36
CA GLN A 113 -9.39 3.16 -8.44
C GLN A 113 -7.89 3.16 -8.68
N ARG A 114 -7.30 1.99 -8.89
CA ARG A 114 -5.87 1.81 -9.18
C ARG A 114 -5.65 1.50 -10.66
N GLY A 115 -4.52 1.95 -11.20
CA GLY A 115 -4.13 1.66 -12.59
C GLY A 115 -3.94 2.90 -13.44
N GLY A 116 -3.87 2.71 -14.77
CA GLY A 116 -3.67 3.80 -15.74
C GLY A 116 -4.97 4.34 -16.34
N GLN A 117 -6.14 4.02 -15.79
CA GLN A 117 -7.42 4.53 -16.28
C GLN A 117 -7.63 5.98 -15.84
N LYS A 118 -8.45 6.71 -16.62
CA LYS A 118 -8.90 8.05 -16.24
C LYS A 118 -9.46 8.03 -14.81
N ASP A 119 -9.19 9.08 -14.07
CA ASP A 119 -9.63 9.28 -12.68
C ASP A 119 -9.05 8.29 -11.66
N SER A 120 -8.13 7.39 -12.06
CA SER A 120 -7.39 6.54 -11.12
C SER A 120 -6.34 7.34 -10.35
N LEU A 121 -5.90 6.80 -9.20
CA LEU A 121 -4.86 7.43 -8.36
C LEU A 121 -3.57 7.70 -9.16
N GLU A 122 -3.10 6.70 -9.90
CA GLU A 122 -1.85 6.80 -10.64
C GLU A 122 -1.96 7.79 -11.81
N GLN A 123 -3.08 7.78 -12.55
CA GLN A 123 -3.30 8.71 -13.66
C GLN A 123 -3.42 10.16 -13.17
N GLY A 124 -4.19 10.39 -12.10
CA GLY A 124 -4.33 11.74 -11.54
C GLY A 124 -3.01 12.33 -11.05
N LEU A 125 -2.15 11.50 -10.42
CA LEU A 125 -0.80 11.93 -10.04
C LEU A 125 0.10 12.17 -11.26
N LEU A 126 0.00 11.34 -12.30
CA LEU A 126 0.74 11.53 -13.56
C LEU A 126 0.35 12.85 -14.22
N ASP A 127 -0.94 13.12 -14.40
CA ASP A 127 -1.45 14.33 -15.02
C ASP A 127 -0.95 15.57 -14.29
N GLN A 128 -0.95 15.51 -12.94
CA GLN A 128 -0.41 16.59 -12.13
C GLN A 128 1.12 16.76 -12.32
N ALA A 129 1.89 15.66 -12.35
CA ALA A 129 3.33 15.71 -12.55
C ALA A 129 3.68 16.34 -13.91
N VAL A 130 2.97 15.95 -14.98
CA VAL A 130 3.12 16.53 -16.31
C VAL A 130 2.77 18.01 -16.31
N SER A 131 1.68 18.40 -15.65
CA SER A 131 1.22 19.80 -15.61
C SER A 131 2.22 20.76 -14.92
N VAL A 132 3.07 20.24 -14.03
CA VAL A 132 4.13 21.03 -13.37
C VAL A 132 5.50 20.88 -14.03
N GLY A 133 5.56 20.27 -15.24
CA GLY A 133 6.76 20.21 -16.07
C GLY A 133 7.72 19.07 -15.77
N VAL A 134 7.26 17.98 -15.15
CA VAL A 134 8.08 16.77 -14.98
C VAL A 134 8.23 16.05 -16.33
N ASP A 135 9.47 15.70 -16.70
CA ASP A 135 9.77 14.86 -17.87
C ASP A 135 9.54 13.37 -17.50
N ILE A 136 8.48 12.77 -18.06
CA ILE A 136 8.14 11.36 -17.79
C ILE A 136 8.55 10.50 -19.00
N ARG A 137 9.41 9.52 -18.74
CA ARG A 137 9.93 8.61 -19.77
C ARG A 137 9.48 7.19 -19.51
N PHE A 138 8.54 6.74 -20.31
CA PHE A 138 8.02 5.37 -20.27
C PHE A 138 8.86 4.40 -21.10
N GLY A 139 8.86 3.12 -20.72
CA GLY A 139 9.64 2.08 -21.40
C GLY A 139 11.15 2.15 -21.11
N GLU A 140 11.55 2.98 -20.14
CA GLU A 140 12.97 3.14 -19.76
C GLU A 140 13.29 2.37 -18.47
N ARG A 141 14.10 1.33 -18.57
CA ARG A 141 14.67 0.63 -17.41
C ARG A 141 15.96 1.33 -17.00
N ALA A 142 15.97 1.92 -15.81
CA ALA A 142 17.19 2.49 -15.28
C ALA A 142 18.12 1.36 -14.78
N THR A 143 19.24 1.15 -15.46
CA THR A 143 20.28 0.16 -15.11
C THR A 143 21.37 0.78 -14.22
N SER A 144 21.60 2.06 -14.36
CA SER A 144 22.51 2.86 -13.53
C SER A 144 21.87 4.22 -13.22
N ILE A 145 22.23 4.82 -12.13
CA ILE A 145 21.78 6.14 -11.72
C ILE A 145 23.01 6.99 -11.49
N GLU A 146 23.19 8.01 -12.31
CA GLU A 146 24.21 9.02 -12.16
C GLU A 146 23.59 10.30 -11.62
N GLY A 147 24.31 11.02 -10.76
CA GLY A 147 23.83 12.25 -10.14
C GLY A 147 22.75 12.05 -9.06
N PRO A 148 22.04 13.10 -8.67
CA PRO A 148 21.03 13.04 -7.62
C PRO A 148 19.78 12.26 -8.08
N ALA A 149 19.35 11.30 -7.25
CA ALA A 149 18.22 10.47 -7.62
C ALA A 149 17.40 9.96 -6.45
N VAL A 150 16.19 9.43 -6.75
CA VAL A 150 15.28 8.75 -5.84
C VAL A 150 14.82 7.45 -6.49
N SER A 151 14.80 6.36 -5.72
CA SER A 151 14.36 5.05 -6.24
C SER A 151 12.99 4.66 -5.66
N ALA A 152 12.04 4.32 -6.55
CA ALA A 152 10.63 4.03 -6.26
C ALA A 152 10.11 2.84 -7.08
N ILE A 153 10.94 1.81 -7.30
CA ILE A 153 10.66 0.70 -8.24
C ILE A 153 9.61 -0.32 -7.76
N GLY A 154 8.99 -0.10 -6.61
CA GLY A 154 7.99 -1.03 -6.08
C GLY A 154 8.55 -2.20 -5.27
N PRO A 155 7.75 -3.23 -4.98
CA PRO A 155 8.14 -4.36 -4.14
C PRO A 155 9.14 -5.30 -4.84
N ARG A 156 10.03 -5.90 -4.04
CA ARG A 156 11.03 -6.87 -4.49
C ARG A 156 10.78 -8.29 -3.95
N SER A 157 9.76 -8.47 -3.13
CA SER A 157 9.38 -9.76 -2.54
C SER A 157 7.89 -9.75 -2.25
N ALA A 158 7.30 -10.93 -2.01
CA ALA A 158 5.93 -11.06 -1.60
C ALA A 158 5.85 -11.56 -0.16
N ASP A 159 5.51 -10.66 0.75
CA ASP A 159 5.13 -10.99 2.13
C ASP A 159 3.62 -11.16 2.26
N ALA A 160 2.86 -10.63 1.30
CA ALA A 160 1.44 -10.85 1.11
C ALA A 160 1.09 -10.82 -0.38
N ILE A 161 0.02 -11.53 -0.73
CA ILE A 161 -0.62 -11.44 -2.05
C ILE A 161 -2.09 -11.08 -1.89
N ALA A 162 -2.64 -10.39 -2.90
CA ALA A 162 -4.07 -10.22 -3.09
C ALA A 162 -4.44 -10.84 -4.43
N ALA A 163 -5.45 -11.71 -4.45
CA ALA A 163 -5.95 -12.32 -5.66
C ALA A 163 -7.48 -12.32 -5.65
N GLY A 164 -8.11 -12.12 -6.80
CA GLY A 164 -9.55 -12.03 -6.88
C GLY A 164 -10.07 -11.63 -8.25
N TYR A 165 -11.19 -10.90 -8.25
CA TYR A 165 -11.87 -10.49 -9.47
C TYR A 165 -12.25 -9.01 -9.42
N ILE A 166 -12.17 -8.37 -10.56
CA ILE A 166 -12.85 -7.12 -10.89
C ILE A 166 -13.99 -7.45 -11.86
N PHE A 167 -15.14 -6.80 -11.69
CA PHE A 167 -16.36 -7.15 -12.42
C PHE A 167 -17.33 -5.97 -12.49
N GLU A 168 -18.33 -6.08 -13.34
CA GLU A 168 -19.49 -5.22 -13.37
C GLU A 168 -20.64 -5.84 -12.55
N THR A 169 -21.51 -5.01 -11.99
CA THR A 169 -22.63 -5.48 -11.16
C THR A 169 -23.74 -4.43 -11.08
N ASP A 170 -24.97 -4.91 -10.95
CA ASP A 170 -26.14 -4.06 -10.69
C ASP A 170 -26.41 -3.83 -9.19
N GLN A 171 -25.52 -4.34 -8.33
CA GLN A 171 -25.65 -4.16 -6.89
C GLN A 171 -25.39 -2.71 -6.48
N ALA A 172 -26.07 -2.28 -5.43
CA ALA A 172 -25.83 -0.99 -4.80
C ALA A 172 -24.39 -0.90 -4.23
N ASP A 173 -23.89 0.32 -4.14
CA ASP A 173 -22.60 0.61 -3.53
C ASP A 173 -22.49 0.01 -2.13
N SER A 174 -21.44 -0.75 -1.88
CA SER A 174 -21.27 -1.45 -0.61
C SER A 174 -19.80 -1.81 -0.33
N ASN A 175 -19.49 -1.93 0.96
CA ASN A 175 -18.15 -2.23 1.44
C ASN A 175 -18.23 -3.35 2.47
N HIS A 176 -17.63 -4.49 2.14
CA HIS A 176 -17.65 -5.69 2.98
C HIS A 176 -16.23 -6.21 3.20
N ILE A 177 -15.96 -6.72 4.39
CA ILE A 177 -14.71 -7.38 4.75
C ILE A 177 -15.00 -8.61 5.60
N VAL A 178 -14.28 -9.69 5.42
CA VAL A 178 -14.40 -10.90 6.23
C VAL A 178 -13.03 -11.34 6.74
N PHE A 179 -13.00 -11.68 8.03
CA PHE A 179 -11.82 -12.24 8.71
C PHE A 179 -12.06 -13.73 8.96
N ASP A 180 -11.52 -14.57 8.08
CA ASP A 180 -11.58 -16.03 8.16
C ASP A 180 -10.33 -16.61 7.48
N ASN A 181 -9.52 -17.35 8.23
CA ASN A 181 -8.31 -17.98 7.72
C ASN A 181 -8.58 -19.03 6.61
N LYS A 182 -9.82 -19.51 6.46
CA LYS A 182 -10.22 -20.40 5.35
C LYS A 182 -10.37 -19.64 4.03
N LEU A 183 -10.71 -18.35 4.10
CA LEU A 183 -10.91 -17.48 2.95
C LEU A 183 -9.62 -16.71 2.60
N ALA A 184 -8.88 -16.30 3.60
CA ALA A 184 -7.67 -15.53 3.43
C ALA A 184 -6.69 -15.82 4.61
N PRO A 185 -5.76 -16.79 4.46
CA PRO A 185 -4.86 -17.20 5.53
C PRO A 185 -4.06 -16.03 6.12
N HIS A 186 -4.21 -15.82 7.42
CA HIS A 186 -3.63 -14.72 8.18
C HIS A 186 -3.98 -13.32 7.66
N GLY A 187 -5.03 -13.20 6.87
CA GLY A 187 -5.44 -11.99 6.21
C GLY A 187 -6.94 -11.73 6.30
N TYR A 188 -7.50 -11.25 5.22
CA TYR A 188 -8.93 -10.96 5.08
C TYR A 188 -9.35 -11.01 3.62
N ALA A 189 -10.64 -11.29 3.35
CA ALA A 189 -11.20 -11.06 2.04
C ALA A 189 -12.12 -9.85 2.07
N TYR A 190 -12.24 -9.16 0.93
CA TYR A 190 -13.09 -7.99 0.82
C TYR A 190 -13.91 -7.99 -0.46
N LEU A 191 -15.03 -7.29 -0.41
CA LEU A 191 -15.88 -6.94 -1.54
C LEU A 191 -16.16 -5.44 -1.47
N LEU A 192 -15.76 -4.72 -2.50
CA LEU A 192 -15.98 -3.29 -2.68
C LEU A 192 -16.79 -3.10 -3.94
N VAL A 193 -17.98 -2.52 -3.82
CA VAL A 193 -18.85 -2.19 -4.96
C VAL A 193 -19.07 -0.69 -4.98
N HIS A 194 -18.81 -0.08 -6.12
CA HIS A 194 -19.04 1.34 -6.33
C HIS A 194 -19.36 1.63 -7.79
N ASN A 195 -20.41 2.37 -8.01
CA ASN A 195 -20.84 2.86 -9.32
C ASN A 195 -20.88 1.74 -10.40
N GLY A 196 -21.58 0.64 -10.11
CA GLY A 196 -21.78 -0.49 -11.02
C GLY A 196 -20.56 -1.37 -11.24
N ARG A 197 -19.48 -1.19 -10.49
CA ARG A 197 -18.24 -1.99 -10.59
C ARG A 197 -17.85 -2.55 -9.24
N GLY A 198 -17.33 -3.77 -9.26
CA GLY A 198 -16.91 -4.45 -8.05
C GLY A 198 -15.46 -4.92 -8.10
N THR A 199 -14.86 -4.99 -6.92
CA THR A 199 -13.57 -5.65 -6.66
C THR A 199 -13.75 -6.58 -5.48
N LEU A 200 -13.49 -7.87 -5.71
CA LEU A 200 -13.43 -8.89 -4.67
C LEU A 200 -12.02 -9.45 -4.62
N ALA A 201 -11.41 -9.49 -3.45
CA ALA A 201 -10.10 -10.12 -3.29
C ALA A 201 -9.93 -10.84 -1.94
N SER A 202 -9.11 -11.89 -1.97
CA SER A 202 -8.51 -12.52 -0.81
C SER A 202 -7.09 -11.97 -0.63
N CYS A 203 -6.86 -11.24 0.46
CA CYS A 203 -5.55 -10.76 0.86
C CYS A 203 -4.92 -11.77 1.83
N MET A 204 -3.90 -12.47 1.37
CA MET A 204 -3.30 -13.61 2.07
C MET A 204 -1.87 -13.28 2.51
N PHE A 205 -1.50 -13.72 3.70
CA PHE A 205 -0.14 -13.57 4.25
C PHE A 205 0.56 -14.93 4.40
N SER A 206 -0.07 -15.99 3.95
CA SER A 206 0.46 -17.35 3.79
C SER A 206 -0.47 -18.15 2.89
N GLY A 207 -0.09 -19.40 2.55
CA GLY A 207 -0.93 -20.29 1.74
C GLY A 207 -1.04 -19.87 0.27
N PHE A 208 -0.07 -19.15 -0.27
CA PHE A 208 -0.09 -18.57 -1.61
C PHE A 208 -0.34 -19.63 -2.72
N LYS A 209 0.26 -20.80 -2.58
CA LYS A 209 0.07 -21.91 -3.54
C LYS A 209 -1.39 -22.30 -3.75
N ASN A 210 -2.23 -22.08 -2.73
CA ASN A 210 -3.66 -22.42 -2.73
C ASN A 210 -4.56 -21.21 -3.00
N GLN A 211 -4.03 -20.10 -3.55
CA GLN A 211 -4.77 -18.86 -3.73
C GLN A 211 -6.11 -19.05 -4.45
N ALA A 212 -6.17 -19.88 -5.50
CA ALA A 212 -7.39 -20.14 -6.26
C ALA A 212 -8.51 -20.73 -5.38
N VAL A 213 -8.16 -21.62 -4.45
CA VAL A 213 -9.12 -22.22 -3.50
C VAL A 213 -9.65 -21.17 -2.53
N HIS A 214 -8.77 -20.29 -2.03
CA HIS A 214 -9.16 -19.22 -1.12
C HIS A 214 -10.05 -18.20 -1.81
N VAL A 215 -9.72 -17.79 -3.04
CA VAL A 215 -10.53 -16.88 -3.85
C VAL A 215 -11.91 -17.48 -4.13
N ALA A 216 -11.99 -18.74 -4.57
CA ALA A 216 -13.27 -19.41 -4.83
C ALA A 216 -14.17 -19.47 -3.58
N ARG A 217 -13.58 -19.74 -2.41
CA ARG A 217 -14.30 -19.70 -1.12
C ARG A 217 -14.81 -18.31 -0.78
N SER A 218 -14.01 -17.28 -1.06
CA SER A 218 -14.40 -15.88 -0.81
C SER A 218 -15.53 -15.46 -1.74
N VAL A 219 -15.49 -15.84 -3.00
CA VAL A 219 -16.60 -15.61 -3.94
C VAL A 219 -17.89 -16.23 -3.39
N LYS A 220 -17.87 -17.52 -3.06
CA LYS A 220 -19.02 -18.23 -2.50
C LYS A 220 -19.56 -17.55 -1.22
N PHE A 221 -18.65 -17.14 -0.33
CA PHE A 221 -19.04 -16.45 0.89
C PHE A 221 -19.83 -15.15 0.60
N PHE A 222 -19.32 -14.31 -0.32
CA PHE A 222 -20.01 -13.07 -0.64
C PHE A 222 -21.28 -13.28 -1.47
N GLU A 223 -21.35 -14.30 -2.32
CA GLU A 223 -22.59 -14.74 -2.98
C GLU A 223 -23.67 -15.07 -1.95
N GLU A 224 -23.34 -15.86 -0.92
CA GLU A 224 -24.25 -16.25 0.15
C GLU A 224 -24.65 -15.07 1.07
N LYS A 225 -23.72 -14.14 1.34
CA LYS A 225 -23.95 -13.05 2.30
C LYS A 225 -24.58 -11.81 1.70
N THR A 226 -24.26 -11.50 0.46
CA THR A 226 -24.67 -10.25 -0.19
C THR A 226 -25.51 -10.45 -1.45
N GLY A 227 -25.71 -11.69 -1.87
CA GLY A 227 -26.36 -11.98 -3.15
C GLY A 227 -25.50 -11.56 -4.35
N LEU A 228 -24.16 -11.54 -4.18
CA LEU A 228 -23.22 -11.08 -5.21
C LEU A 228 -23.48 -11.74 -6.55
N LYS A 229 -23.60 -10.91 -7.59
CA LYS A 229 -23.61 -11.32 -8.99
C LYS A 229 -22.52 -10.56 -9.71
N MET A 230 -21.59 -11.29 -10.29
CA MET A 230 -20.47 -10.73 -11.04
C MET A 230 -20.74 -10.86 -12.53
N ASN A 231 -20.84 -9.73 -13.24
CA ASN A 231 -20.93 -9.69 -14.70
C ASN A 231 -19.51 -9.50 -15.27
N SER A 232 -19.15 -10.28 -16.28
CA SER A 232 -17.85 -10.21 -16.97
C SER A 232 -16.63 -10.18 -16.00
N PRO A 233 -16.52 -11.13 -15.06
CA PRO A 233 -15.44 -11.12 -14.08
C PRO A 233 -14.08 -11.32 -14.77
N ARG A 234 -13.11 -10.51 -14.40
CA ARG A 234 -11.71 -10.62 -14.83
C ARG A 234 -10.84 -10.86 -13.60
N ALA A 235 -10.02 -11.91 -13.65
CA ALA A 235 -9.08 -12.19 -12.58
C ALA A 235 -8.03 -11.05 -12.49
N PHE A 236 -7.63 -10.75 -11.27
CA PHE A 236 -6.52 -9.86 -10.99
C PHE A 236 -5.73 -10.36 -9.79
N GLY A 237 -4.51 -9.84 -9.67
CA GLY A 237 -3.69 -10.12 -8.53
C GLY A 237 -2.63 -9.07 -8.31
N GLY A 238 -2.13 -9.02 -7.08
CA GLY A 238 -1.07 -8.13 -6.68
C GLY A 238 -0.31 -8.72 -5.50
N PHE A 239 0.88 -8.21 -5.26
CA PHE A 239 1.70 -8.61 -4.12
C PHE A 239 2.35 -7.38 -3.50
N GLY A 240 2.75 -7.50 -2.24
CA GLY A 240 3.42 -6.45 -1.51
C GLY A 240 4.44 -7.01 -0.53
N ASN A 241 5.43 -6.21 -0.20
CA ASN A 241 6.42 -6.56 0.79
C ASN A 241 6.42 -5.59 1.96
N PHE A 242 6.62 -6.14 3.14
CA PHE A 242 6.62 -5.41 4.39
C PHE A 242 7.95 -5.62 5.10
N ARG A 243 8.62 -4.55 5.47
CA ARG A 243 9.79 -4.63 6.33
C ARG A 243 10.06 -3.31 7.03
N ILE A 244 10.72 -3.37 8.16
CA ILE A 244 11.36 -2.19 8.71
C ILE A 244 12.77 -2.14 8.14
N PRO A 245 13.09 -1.19 7.26
CA PRO A 245 14.43 -1.10 6.71
C PRO A 245 15.43 -0.67 7.79
N ASN A 246 16.64 -1.21 7.73
CA ASN A 246 17.76 -0.70 8.53
C ASN A 246 18.17 0.69 8.01
N THR A 247 18.14 0.83 6.68
CA THR A 247 18.31 2.09 5.96
C THR A 247 17.35 2.15 4.78
N ALA A 248 16.81 3.33 4.51
CA ALA A 248 16.04 3.63 3.30
C ALA A 248 16.89 4.45 2.32
N MET A 249 18.17 4.13 2.23
CA MET A 249 19.14 4.71 1.31
C MET A 249 19.89 3.60 0.59
N GLN A 250 20.22 3.83 -0.68
CA GLN A 250 21.08 2.95 -1.48
C GLN A 250 21.96 3.82 -2.39
N GLY A 251 23.29 3.66 -2.31
CA GLY A 251 24.23 4.44 -3.10
C GLY A 251 24.11 5.96 -2.90
N GLY A 252 23.71 6.41 -1.70
CA GLY A 252 23.45 7.83 -1.43
C GLY A 252 22.06 8.32 -1.82
N HIS A 253 21.21 7.51 -2.46
CA HIS A 253 19.89 7.87 -2.95
C HIS A 253 18.78 7.40 -2.01
N PRO A 254 17.73 8.20 -1.76
CA PRO A 254 16.53 7.78 -1.04
C PRO A 254 15.82 6.62 -1.74
N LEU A 255 15.45 5.61 -0.95
CA LEU A 255 14.48 4.58 -1.34
C LEU A 255 13.12 4.94 -0.77
N ILE A 256 12.08 4.94 -1.60
CA ILE A 256 10.72 5.32 -1.21
C ILE A 256 9.68 4.25 -1.56
N GLY A 257 8.49 4.37 -0.95
CA GLY A 257 7.39 3.44 -1.17
C GLY A 257 7.70 2.00 -0.76
N GLU A 258 7.11 1.05 -1.44
CA GLU A 258 7.26 -0.38 -1.17
C GLU A 258 8.70 -0.89 -1.36
N GLN A 259 9.50 -0.27 -2.21
CA GLN A 259 10.91 -0.61 -2.36
C GLN A 259 11.66 -0.49 -1.03
N ALA A 260 11.35 0.50 -0.23
CA ALA A 260 11.90 0.66 1.11
C ALA A 260 11.20 -0.22 2.16
N GLY A 261 10.09 -0.89 1.81
CA GLY A 261 9.24 -1.64 2.73
C GLY A 261 8.22 -0.76 3.47
N PHE A 262 7.97 0.44 2.99
CA PHE A 262 7.01 1.37 3.60
C PHE A 262 5.58 1.00 3.25
N GLN A 263 5.01 0.11 4.06
CA GLN A 263 3.64 -0.36 3.95
C GLN A 263 3.12 -0.77 5.33
N ASP A 264 1.81 -0.71 5.56
CA ASP A 264 1.21 -1.23 6.78
C ASP A 264 1.28 -2.75 6.84
N MET A 265 1.96 -3.28 7.84
CA MET A 265 2.10 -4.73 8.00
C MET A 265 0.83 -5.40 8.55
N LEU A 266 -0.07 -4.68 9.19
CA LEU A 266 -1.28 -5.28 9.76
C LEU A 266 -2.25 -5.69 8.65
N ALA A 267 -2.54 -4.78 7.74
CA ALA A 267 -3.60 -4.95 6.76
C ALA A 267 -3.17 -4.72 5.30
N GLY A 268 -1.91 -4.36 5.04
CA GLY A 268 -1.38 -4.21 3.69
C GLY A 268 -1.69 -2.87 3.02
N PHE A 269 -2.17 -1.87 3.75
CA PHE A 269 -2.42 -0.53 3.19
C PHE A 269 -1.09 0.19 2.90
N GLY A 270 -0.78 0.42 1.63
CA GLY A 270 0.51 0.98 1.21
C GLY A 270 0.45 2.40 0.67
N MET A 271 -0.69 2.87 0.16
CA MET A 271 -0.78 4.12 -0.60
C MET A 271 -0.35 5.35 0.20
N ARG A 272 -0.88 5.54 1.41
CA ARG A 272 -0.53 6.68 2.27
C ARG A 272 0.95 6.67 2.66
N TYR A 273 1.51 5.49 2.94
CA TYR A 273 2.94 5.32 3.24
C TYR A 273 3.82 5.67 2.02
N ALA A 274 3.40 5.22 0.85
CA ALA A 274 4.09 5.52 -0.41
C ALA A 274 4.12 7.03 -0.68
N LEU A 275 2.95 7.68 -0.65
CA LEU A 275 2.81 9.12 -0.83
C LEU A 275 3.65 9.91 0.19
N ARG A 276 3.53 9.60 1.48
CA ARG A 276 4.33 10.22 2.54
C ARG A 276 5.83 10.08 2.31
N SER A 277 6.30 8.88 1.94
CA SER A 277 7.71 8.66 1.70
C SER A 277 8.24 9.49 0.54
N GLY A 278 7.44 9.68 -0.52
CA GLY A 278 7.74 10.56 -1.64
C GLY A 278 7.82 12.03 -1.21
N ILE A 279 6.86 12.48 -0.39
CA ILE A 279 6.86 13.83 0.19
C ILE A 279 8.12 14.07 1.02
N LEU A 280 8.50 13.13 1.88
CA LEU A 280 9.69 13.25 2.73
C LEU A 280 11.00 13.24 1.93
N ALA A 281 11.08 12.47 0.85
CA ALA A 281 12.24 12.47 -0.04
C ALA A 281 12.35 13.80 -0.79
N ALA A 282 11.24 14.33 -1.29
CA ALA A 282 11.22 15.67 -1.90
C ALA A 282 11.65 16.75 -0.92
N GLN A 283 11.10 16.76 0.30
CA GLN A 283 11.49 17.68 1.35
C GLN A 283 13.00 17.63 1.59
N SER A 284 13.56 16.43 1.77
CA SER A 284 15.00 16.24 1.97
C SER A 284 15.85 16.85 0.86
N LEU A 285 15.44 16.68 -0.40
CA LEU A 285 16.18 17.19 -1.56
C LEU A 285 15.97 18.70 -1.80
N ILE A 286 14.90 19.29 -1.27
CA ILE A 286 14.61 20.72 -1.39
C ILE A 286 15.36 21.53 -0.32
N ASP A 287 15.26 21.11 0.94
CA ASP A 287 15.75 21.89 2.10
C ASP A 287 17.05 21.33 2.70
N GLY A 288 17.58 20.20 2.19
CA GLY A 288 18.79 19.55 2.69
C GLY A 288 18.63 18.78 4.00
N THR A 289 17.40 18.61 4.50
CA THR A 289 17.17 17.81 5.71
C THR A 289 17.51 16.33 5.46
N ASP A 290 18.16 15.68 6.41
CA ASP A 290 18.50 14.26 6.30
C ASP A 290 17.24 13.38 6.14
N TYR A 291 17.12 12.71 4.99
CA TYR A 291 16.02 11.80 4.70
C TYR A 291 15.86 10.68 5.73
N THR A 292 16.99 10.17 6.25
CA THR A 292 16.97 9.14 7.29
C THR A 292 16.32 9.64 8.57
N ARG A 293 16.56 10.86 8.94
CA ARG A 293 15.91 11.52 10.09
C ARG A 293 14.42 11.68 9.85
N LEU A 294 14.02 12.13 8.65
CA LEU A 294 12.61 12.38 8.30
C LEU A 294 11.77 11.08 8.37
N TRP A 295 12.16 10.04 7.63
CA TRP A 295 11.36 8.81 7.61
C TRP A 295 11.37 8.07 8.96
N ARG A 296 12.48 8.12 9.71
CA ARG A 296 12.54 7.55 11.06
C ARG A 296 11.63 8.28 12.05
N ALA A 297 11.45 9.59 11.89
CA ALA A 297 10.53 10.34 12.73
C ALA A 297 9.06 10.08 12.38
N GLN A 298 8.71 9.98 11.08
CA GLN A 298 7.32 9.97 10.65
C GLN A 298 6.77 8.58 10.27
N LEU A 299 7.59 7.69 9.67
CA LEU A 299 7.13 6.38 9.19
C LEU A 299 7.52 5.24 10.14
N LEU A 300 8.72 5.26 10.74
CA LEU A 300 9.17 4.18 11.59
C LEU A 300 8.25 3.87 12.78
N PRO A 301 7.64 4.84 13.49
CA PRO A 301 6.68 4.54 14.54
C PRO A 301 5.48 3.73 14.03
N LEU A 302 4.93 4.07 12.87
CA LEU A 302 3.81 3.38 12.25
C LEU A 302 4.18 1.96 11.83
N LEU A 303 5.37 1.77 11.24
CA LEU A 303 5.88 0.44 10.88
C LEU A 303 6.06 -0.46 12.12
N LYS A 304 6.57 0.10 13.24
CA LYS A 304 6.70 -0.64 14.50
C LYS A 304 5.34 -1.07 15.04
N ILE A 305 4.34 -0.19 14.98
CA ILE A 305 2.98 -0.48 15.40
C ILE A 305 2.36 -1.55 14.49
N GLY A 306 2.48 -1.41 13.18
CA GLY A 306 1.97 -2.39 12.21
C GLY A 306 2.51 -3.80 12.46
N ILE A 307 3.83 -3.95 12.66
CA ILE A 307 4.47 -5.24 13.01
C ILE A 307 3.92 -5.80 14.32
N SER A 308 3.81 -4.97 15.36
CA SER A 308 3.32 -5.42 16.67
C SER A 308 1.87 -5.87 16.60
N ASN A 309 1.03 -5.12 15.88
CA ASN A 309 -0.37 -5.46 15.65
C ASN A 309 -0.51 -6.73 14.80
N ARG A 310 0.33 -6.92 13.79
CA ARG A 310 0.38 -8.15 12.98
C ARG A 310 0.75 -9.37 13.83
N PHE A 311 1.75 -9.22 14.70
CA PHE A 311 2.15 -10.28 15.63
C PHE A 311 0.99 -10.69 16.53
N LEU A 312 0.28 -9.72 17.11
CA LEU A 312 -0.91 -9.97 17.94
C LEU A 312 -2.05 -10.61 17.14
N TYR A 313 -2.31 -10.12 15.94
CA TYR A 313 -3.34 -10.67 15.04
C TYR A 313 -3.06 -12.14 14.72
N ASN A 314 -1.82 -12.47 14.36
CA ASN A 314 -1.42 -13.86 14.06
C ASN A 314 -1.56 -14.78 15.28
N ALA A 315 -1.19 -14.30 16.46
CA ALA A 315 -1.30 -15.07 17.70
C ALA A 315 -2.77 -15.26 18.14
N ALA A 316 -3.62 -14.25 17.95
CA ALA A 316 -5.02 -14.30 18.35
C ALA A 316 -5.93 -15.03 17.35
N GLY A 317 -5.55 -15.07 16.07
CA GLY A 317 -6.27 -15.74 14.98
C GLY A 317 -7.72 -15.26 14.84
N ASP A 318 -8.58 -16.11 14.25
CA ASP A 318 -9.98 -15.80 13.97
C ASP A 318 -10.78 -15.40 15.22
N ARG A 319 -10.48 -16.00 16.37
CA ARG A 319 -11.16 -15.67 17.64
C ARG A 319 -10.82 -14.25 18.10
N GLY A 320 -9.56 -13.85 17.95
CA GLY A 320 -9.11 -12.50 18.25
C GLY A 320 -9.72 -11.46 17.30
N ALA A 321 -9.76 -11.77 16.00
CA ALA A 321 -10.42 -10.93 15.02
C ALA A 321 -11.90 -10.71 15.35
N ARG A 322 -12.63 -11.76 15.73
CA ARG A 322 -14.02 -11.67 16.19
C ARG A 322 -14.19 -10.76 17.40
N LEU A 323 -13.31 -10.86 18.39
CA LEU A 323 -13.36 -10.01 19.58
C LEU A 323 -13.11 -8.54 19.21
N ALA A 324 -12.15 -8.29 18.34
CA ALA A 324 -11.86 -6.95 17.82
C ALA A 324 -13.06 -6.36 17.06
N LEU A 325 -13.69 -7.13 16.17
CA LEU A 325 -14.89 -6.70 15.43
C LEU A 325 -16.03 -6.35 16.37
N ARG A 326 -16.32 -7.18 17.37
CA ARG A 326 -17.33 -6.88 18.39
C ARG A 326 -17.05 -5.56 19.11
N ASN A 327 -15.80 -5.29 19.44
CA ASN A 327 -15.42 -4.06 20.12
C ASN A 327 -15.54 -2.82 19.20
N ILE A 328 -15.20 -2.96 17.92
CA ILE A 328 -15.27 -1.87 16.93
C ILE A 328 -16.74 -1.56 16.60
N SER A 329 -17.58 -2.57 16.39
CA SER A 329 -18.99 -2.40 15.98
C SER A 329 -19.87 -1.70 17.03
N HIS A 330 -19.47 -1.73 18.29
CA HIS A 330 -20.17 -1.03 19.39
C HIS A 330 -19.59 0.36 19.70
N SER A 331 -18.77 0.91 18.81
CA SER A 331 -18.09 2.18 19.02
C SER A 331 -17.83 2.90 17.71
N ASN A 332 -17.38 4.15 17.77
CA ASN A 332 -16.90 4.88 16.60
C ASN A 332 -15.67 4.17 16.00
N ALA A 333 -15.83 3.59 14.81
CA ALA A 333 -14.80 2.79 14.16
C ALA A 333 -13.57 3.62 13.77
N SER A 334 -13.75 4.88 13.30
CA SER A 334 -12.63 5.75 12.94
C SER A 334 -11.74 6.05 14.16
N ALA A 335 -12.34 6.34 15.32
CA ALA A 335 -11.60 6.57 16.54
C ALA A 335 -10.88 5.29 17.05
N ARG A 336 -11.50 4.12 16.90
CA ARG A 336 -10.89 2.83 17.30
C ARG A 336 -9.73 2.45 16.38
N LEU A 337 -9.91 2.56 15.07
CA LEU A 337 -8.84 2.32 14.11
C LEU A 337 -7.68 3.30 14.34
N HIS A 338 -7.97 4.59 14.52
CA HIS A 338 -6.93 5.57 14.83
C HIS A 338 -6.15 5.16 16.09
N ARG A 339 -6.82 4.76 17.16
CA ARG A 339 -6.16 4.30 18.42
C ARG A 339 -5.29 3.07 18.19
N LEU A 340 -5.69 2.14 17.31
CA LEU A 340 -4.91 0.95 16.97
C LEU A 340 -3.54 1.31 16.35
N TYR A 341 -3.45 2.45 15.68
CA TYR A 341 -2.22 2.96 15.06
C TYR A 341 -1.48 4.01 15.92
N GLN A 342 -1.89 4.20 17.18
CA GLN A 342 -1.14 5.04 18.12
C GLN A 342 -0.13 4.24 18.92
N PRO A 343 1.04 4.84 19.27
CA PRO A 343 1.99 4.21 20.17
C PRO A 343 1.35 3.86 21.53
N SER A 344 1.51 2.62 21.96
CA SER A 344 1.04 2.14 23.26
C SER A 344 2.16 1.42 24.01
N LEU A 345 2.01 1.25 25.34
CA LEU A 345 2.93 0.45 26.12
C LEU A 345 2.98 -0.99 25.63
N LEU A 346 1.81 -1.54 25.25
CA LEU A 346 1.70 -2.90 24.71
C LEU A 346 2.53 -3.06 23.43
N THR A 347 2.40 -2.13 22.48
CA THR A 347 3.18 -2.19 21.23
C THR A 347 4.67 -2.05 21.48
N LYS A 348 5.10 -1.24 22.45
CA LYS A 348 6.51 -1.10 22.84
C LYS A 348 7.08 -2.40 23.43
N ILE A 349 6.33 -3.09 24.29
CA ILE A 349 6.75 -4.35 24.92
C ILE A 349 6.80 -5.48 23.89
N ILE A 350 5.80 -5.57 22.99
CA ILE A 350 5.69 -6.65 22.00
C ILE A 350 6.67 -6.48 20.84
N PHE A 351 7.00 -5.24 20.48
CA PHE A 351 7.82 -4.94 19.31
C PHE A 351 9.14 -5.76 19.21
N PRO A 352 9.95 -5.97 20.27
CA PRO A 352 11.16 -6.78 20.18
C PRO A 352 10.90 -8.23 19.74
N LEU A 353 9.81 -8.84 20.20
CA LEU A 353 9.40 -10.19 19.83
C LEU A 353 8.88 -10.22 18.39
N ALA A 354 7.97 -9.29 18.05
CA ALA A 354 7.43 -9.14 16.72
C ALA A 354 8.54 -8.90 15.69
N ARG A 355 9.52 -8.03 16.00
CA ARG A 355 10.66 -7.77 15.12
C ARG A 355 11.51 -9.02 14.85
N ARG A 356 11.65 -9.93 15.81
CA ARG A 356 12.39 -11.17 15.60
C ARG A 356 11.72 -12.07 14.58
N GLN A 357 10.39 -12.19 14.64
CA GLN A 357 9.60 -12.99 13.70
C GLN A 357 9.64 -12.41 12.27
N PHE A 358 9.62 -11.09 12.13
CA PHE A 358 9.57 -10.40 10.84
C PHE A 358 10.92 -9.81 10.39
N ARG A 359 12.03 -10.38 10.82
CA ARG A 359 13.38 -9.93 10.42
C ARG A 359 13.75 -10.26 8.98
N ARG A 360 13.20 -11.34 8.45
CA ARG A 360 13.42 -11.81 7.08
C ARG A 360 12.18 -11.54 6.25
N PRO A 361 12.31 -11.38 4.92
CA PRO A 361 11.15 -11.41 4.04
C PRO A 361 10.33 -12.65 4.39
N LEU A 362 9.02 -12.44 4.59
CA LEU A 362 8.08 -13.53 4.82
C LEU A 362 7.88 -14.24 3.48
N HIS A 363 8.81 -15.11 3.10
CA HIS A 363 8.50 -16.09 2.06
C HIS A 363 7.49 -17.06 2.64
N ASP A 364 6.41 -17.30 1.91
CA ASP A 364 5.46 -18.32 2.31
C ASP A 364 6.18 -19.68 2.36
N PRO A 365 6.41 -20.27 3.54
CA PRO A 365 7.14 -21.54 3.65
C PRO A 365 6.36 -22.72 3.05
N SER A 366 5.09 -22.54 2.74
CA SER A 366 4.28 -23.55 2.07
C SER A 366 4.45 -23.55 0.55
N CYS A 367 5.07 -22.53 -0.02
CA CYS A 367 5.33 -22.41 -1.45
C CYS A 367 6.79 -22.77 -1.76
N ASP A 368 6.98 -23.90 -2.43
CA ASP A 368 8.27 -24.34 -2.97
C ASP A 368 8.63 -23.68 -4.31
N HIS A 369 7.75 -22.82 -4.83
CA HIS A 369 7.83 -22.15 -6.13
C HIS A 369 7.89 -23.10 -7.35
N ILE A 370 7.66 -24.41 -7.13
CA ILE A 370 7.61 -25.41 -8.21
C ILE A 370 6.17 -25.60 -8.64
N ALA A 371 5.87 -25.42 -9.93
CA ALA A 371 4.54 -25.49 -10.50
C ALA A 371 3.48 -24.67 -9.72
N CYS A 372 3.88 -23.56 -9.15
CA CYS A 372 3.02 -22.66 -8.40
C CYS A 372 2.47 -21.58 -9.33
N GLN A 373 1.15 -21.43 -9.36
CA GLN A 373 0.40 -20.42 -10.15
C GLN A 373 -0.08 -19.26 -9.26
N CYS A 374 0.56 -19.02 -8.12
CA CYS A 374 0.19 -17.86 -7.33
C CYS A 374 0.70 -16.57 -7.98
N VAL A 375 0.07 -15.45 -7.64
CA VAL A 375 0.39 -14.13 -8.18
C VAL A 375 1.89 -13.78 -8.07
N TRP A 376 2.55 -14.20 -6.99
CA TRP A 376 3.98 -13.98 -6.83
C TRP A 376 4.82 -14.79 -7.81
N CYS A 377 4.51 -16.07 -7.97
CA CYS A 377 5.27 -16.96 -8.86
C CYS A 377 5.07 -16.61 -10.34
N GLU A 378 3.88 -16.12 -10.71
CA GLU A 378 3.59 -15.74 -12.10
C GLU A 378 4.11 -14.36 -12.47
N HIS A 379 4.12 -13.40 -11.54
CA HIS A 379 4.38 -11.99 -11.82
C HIS A 379 5.47 -11.37 -10.94
N GLY A 380 6.04 -12.12 -10.01
CA GLY A 380 7.13 -11.64 -9.14
C GLY A 380 8.46 -11.52 -9.86
N VAL A 381 9.37 -10.75 -9.30
CA VAL A 381 10.69 -10.43 -9.88
C VAL A 381 11.61 -11.66 -10.02
N GLY A 382 11.20 -12.84 -9.49
CA GLY A 382 11.97 -14.10 -9.58
C GLY A 382 11.96 -14.76 -10.96
N HIS A 383 11.22 -14.24 -11.93
CA HIS A 383 11.20 -14.72 -13.32
C HIS A 383 11.77 -13.71 -14.32
N ALA A 384 12.44 -12.66 -13.85
CA ALA A 384 13.20 -11.76 -14.71
C ALA A 384 14.65 -12.26 -14.76
N ASP A 385 14.93 -13.18 -15.69
CA ASP A 385 16.29 -13.46 -16.18
C ASP A 385 16.88 -12.21 -16.86
#